data_6f5699d48b55e329dd942463462f1558
#
_entry.id   6f5699d48b55e329dd942463462f1558
#
_cell.length_a   1.000
_cell.length_b   1.000
_cell.length_c   1.000
_cell.angle_alpha   90.00
_cell.angle_beta   90.00
_cell.angle_gamma   90.00
#
_symmetry.space_group_name_H-M   'P 1'
#
loop_
_entity.id
_entity.type
_entity.pdbx_description
1 polymer ?
#
loop_
_entity_poly.entity_id
_entity_poly.type
_entity_poly.pdbx_seq_one_letter_code
_entity_poly.pdbx_strand_id
1 'polypeptide(L)'
;MSYIGNEPVIGHFPVDEFTSNGSSQTYTLSKIPPTVNSIEVSVGGLLQPPSVYSISGTTLTLPTSGANVPNGIKVVVRHLGEKLQVATVDSISGYNLTGIVVAKGDGASTPGKVKINCEMNSHGVTIQSPAHSSSANYTLTLPTTDGNASEFLQTDGSGALSWGAAGGGATTLIARNTFTNATTVSITSGFDGNVYDSYRLIIRTNMAANGNVCALYTSSNGGSSWDSGSSDYHNPYRASNGAGADGSGANRLSLHGTNLDNDLGANLVSDITIAQTHETGKYTIFFINSMYYADDNNASQLNATRAEFRAGVRASTTAINAIQLFNFGGTTHTGSYTFYGYKKA
;
A
#
# COMPACT_ATOMS: atom_id res chain seq x y z
N MET A 1 6.66 -28.60 -37.46
CA MET A 1 6.32 -27.24 -37.00
C MET A 1 4.82 -27.14 -37.03
N SER A 2 4.17 -26.92 -35.89
CA SER A 2 2.74 -26.68 -35.84
C SER A 2 2.48 -25.24 -36.29
N TYR A 3 1.57 -25.04 -37.22
CA TYR A 3 1.16 -23.73 -37.71
C TYR A 3 0.42 -22.99 -36.55
N ILE A 4 0.98 -21.87 -36.09
CA ILE A 4 0.40 -21.04 -35.06
C ILE A 4 -0.46 -19.97 -35.75
N GLY A 5 -1.73 -20.27 -35.89
CA GLY A 5 -2.75 -19.39 -36.47
C GLY A 5 -3.96 -20.22 -36.86
N ASN A 6 -5.12 -19.56 -37.09
CA ASN A 6 -6.21 -20.22 -37.79
C ASN A 6 -5.63 -20.77 -39.09
N GLU A 7 -5.86 -22.07 -39.34
CA GLU A 7 -5.56 -22.60 -40.68
C GLU A 7 -6.19 -21.64 -41.68
N PRO A 8 -5.40 -21.11 -42.66
CA PRO A 8 -6.00 -20.27 -43.66
C PRO A 8 -7.06 -21.13 -44.34
N VAL A 9 -8.31 -20.70 -44.31
CA VAL A 9 -9.37 -21.30 -45.11
C VAL A 9 -8.97 -21.04 -46.52
N ILE A 10 -8.20 -21.99 -47.08
CA ILE A 10 -7.63 -21.88 -48.43
C ILE A 10 -8.80 -21.88 -49.39
N GLY A 11 -9.03 -20.74 -50.03
CA GLY A 11 -9.62 -20.67 -51.33
C GLY A 11 -11.16 -20.74 -51.41
N HIS A 12 -11.91 -20.43 -50.35
CA HIS A 12 -13.33 -20.23 -50.54
C HIS A 12 -13.63 -18.73 -50.71
N PHE A 13 -13.60 -18.29 -51.98
CA PHE A 13 -14.13 -16.97 -52.31
C PHE A 13 -15.65 -17.05 -52.30
N PRO A 14 -16.36 -16.36 -51.40
CA PRO A 14 -17.82 -16.36 -51.40
C PRO A 14 -18.38 -15.91 -52.76
N VAL A 15 -19.44 -16.56 -53.18
CA VAL A 15 -20.08 -16.29 -54.49
C VAL A 15 -21.55 -16.00 -54.23
N ASP A 16 -22.01 -14.87 -54.72
CA ASP A 16 -23.42 -14.53 -54.81
C ASP A 16 -23.94 -14.77 -56.24
N GLU A 17 -25.00 -15.50 -56.42
CA GLU A 17 -25.61 -15.73 -57.70
C GLU A 17 -27.03 -15.17 -57.78
N PHE A 18 -27.31 -14.42 -58.80
CA PHE A 18 -28.61 -13.83 -59.07
C PHE A 18 -29.10 -14.22 -60.46
N THR A 19 -30.39 -14.23 -60.63
CA THR A 19 -31.03 -14.29 -61.97
C THR A 19 -31.71 -12.96 -62.19
N SER A 20 -31.33 -12.21 -63.19
CA SER A 20 -31.92 -10.91 -63.52
C SER A 20 -33.40 -11.08 -63.88
N ASN A 21 -34.21 -10.14 -63.41
CA ASN A 21 -35.63 -10.03 -63.79
C ASN A 21 -35.89 -9.06 -64.95
N GLY A 22 -34.85 -8.51 -65.57
CA GLY A 22 -34.91 -7.57 -66.65
C GLY A 22 -35.29 -6.14 -66.28
N SER A 23 -35.66 -5.90 -65.01
CA SER A 23 -36.19 -4.59 -64.49
C SER A 23 -35.32 -3.99 -63.40
N SER A 24 -34.65 -4.80 -62.60
CA SER A 24 -33.81 -4.33 -61.50
C SER A 24 -32.37 -4.15 -61.96
N GLN A 25 -31.77 -3.06 -61.49
CA GLN A 25 -30.33 -2.82 -61.61
C GLN A 25 -29.57 -3.11 -60.29
N THR A 26 -30.29 -3.45 -59.22
CA THR A 26 -29.69 -3.65 -57.90
C THR A 26 -29.74 -5.11 -57.47
N TYR A 27 -28.67 -5.61 -56.86
CA TYR A 27 -28.50 -6.94 -56.31
C TYR A 27 -27.95 -6.82 -54.89
N THR A 28 -28.56 -7.57 -53.96
CA THR A 28 -28.11 -7.54 -52.56
C THR A 28 -27.09 -8.63 -52.33
N LEU A 29 -25.83 -8.23 -52.08
CA LEU A 29 -24.74 -9.13 -51.81
C LEU A 29 -24.83 -9.71 -50.37
N SER A 30 -24.34 -10.93 -50.20
CA SER A 30 -24.22 -11.59 -48.92
C SER A 30 -23.23 -10.94 -47.95
N LYS A 31 -22.25 -10.21 -48.50
CA LYS A 31 -21.18 -9.50 -47.74
C LYS A 31 -20.93 -8.11 -48.33
N ILE A 32 -20.41 -7.22 -47.47
CA ILE A 32 -19.99 -5.87 -47.88
C ILE A 32 -18.60 -5.93 -48.51
N PRO A 33 -18.45 -5.68 -49.81
CA PRO A 33 -17.12 -5.61 -50.44
C PRO A 33 -16.37 -4.35 -49.95
N PRO A 34 -15.05 -4.41 -49.66
CA PRO A 34 -14.26 -3.25 -49.29
C PRO A 34 -14.24 -2.15 -50.34
N THR A 35 -14.13 -2.53 -51.60
CA THR A 35 -14.10 -1.64 -52.75
C THR A 35 -14.71 -2.34 -53.98
N VAL A 36 -15.00 -1.61 -55.06
CA VAL A 36 -15.46 -2.19 -56.35
C VAL A 36 -14.44 -3.17 -56.97
N ASN A 37 -13.15 -3.01 -56.61
CA ASN A 37 -12.07 -3.89 -57.09
C ASN A 37 -11.91 -5.16 -56.25
N SER A 38 -12.62 -5.30 -55.16
CA SER A 38 -12.58 -6.50 -54.29
C SER A 38 -13.66 -7.53 -54.65
N ILE A 39 -14.37 -7.31 -55.74
CA ILE A 39 -15.29 -8.29 -56.34
C ILE A 39 -15.02 -8.46 -57.83
N GLU A 40 -15.41 -9.60 -58.32
CA GLU A 40 -15.46 -9.92 -59.71
C GLU A 40 -16.93 -10.17 -60.10
N VAL A 41 -17.42 -9.40 -61.03
CA VAL A 41 -18.84 -9.49 -61.48
C VAL A 41 -18.87 -10.03 -62.90
N SER A 42 -19.66 -11.07 -63.12
CA SER A 42 -19.96 -11.61 -64.44
C SER A 42 -21.45 -11.62 -64.76
N VAL A 43 -21.76 -11.30 -66.02
CA VAL A 43 -23.13 -11.29 -66.53
C VAL A 43 -23.20 -12.24 -67.68
N GLY A 44 -24.03 -13.29 -67.62
CA GLY A 44 -24.13 -14.34 -68.61
C GLY A 44 -22.77 -15.02 -68.95
N GLY A 45 -21.89 -15.09 -67.94
CA GLY A 45 -20.55 -15.62 -68.09
C GLY A 45 -19.49 -14.63 -68.58
N LEU A 46 -19.84 -13.41 -68.93
CA LEU A 46 -18.92 -12.37 -69.38
C LEU A 46 -18.51 -11.46 -68.21
N LEU A 47 -17.19 -11.35 -67.94
CA LEU A 47 -16.64 -10.51 -66.92
C LEU A 47 -16.94 -9.03 -67.19
N GLN A 48 -17.41 -8.31 -66.16
CA GLN A 48 -17.74 -6.90 -66.23
C GLN A 48 -16.61 -6.06 -65.63
N PRO A 49 -16.12 -5.01 -66.30
CA PRO A 49 -15.12 -4.12 -65.70
C PRO A 49 -15.71 -3.32 -64.55
N PRO A 50 -14.94 -2.98 -63.50
CA PRO A 50 -15.40 -2.23 -62.31
C PRO A 50 -16.04 -0.85 -62.63
N SER A 51 -15.83 -0.32 -63.81
CA SER A 51 -16.40 0.96 -64.26
C SER A 51 -17.90 0.89 -64.61
N VAL A 52 -18.46 -0.31 -64.82
CA VAL A 52 -19.86 -0.47 -65.22
C VAL A 52 -20.78 -0.85 -64.08
N TYR A 53 -20.26 -0.99 -62.87
CA TYR A 53 -21.02 -1.26 -61.64
C TYR A 53 -20.54 -0.42 -60.48
N SER A 54 -21.37 -0.26 -59.50
CA SER A 54 -21.03 0.43 -58.25
C SER A 54 -21.52 -0.35 -57.04
N ILE A 55 -20.90 -0.08 -55.87
CA ILE A 55 -21.24 -0.72 -54.58
C ILE A 55 -21.53 0.36 -53.54
N SER A 56 -22.62 0.15 -52.78
CA SER A 56 -22.97 0.93 -51.62
C SER A 56 -23.45 -0.03 -50.52
N GLY A 57 -22.62 -0.25 -49.48
CA GLY A 57 -22.87 -1.28 -48.50
C GLY A 57 -22.96 -2.69 -49.12
N THR A 58 -24.04 -3.38 -48.95
CA THR A 58 -24.30 -4.68 -49.61
C THR A 58 -25.00 -4.54 -50.95
N THR A 59 -25.27 -3.34 -51.45
CA THR A 59 -26.01 -3.13 -52.68
C THR A 59 -25.00 -2.99 -53.87
N LEU A 60 -25.04 -3.94 -54.78
CA LEU A 60 -24.42 -3.85 -56.07
C LEU A 60 -25.41 -3.23 -57.07
N THR A 61 -25.03 -2.16 -57.75
CA THR A 61 -25.79 -1.56 -58.86
C THR A 61 -25.10 -1.90 -60.17
N LEU A 62 -25.81 -2.59 -61.07
CA LEU A 62 -25.29 -3.04 -62.34
C LEU A 62 -26.43 -3.09 -63.39
N PRO A 63 -26.25 -2.42 -64.53
CA PRO A 63 -25.23 -1.44 -64.83
C PRO A 63 -25.51 -0.11 -64.13
N THR A 64 -24.48 0.74 -64.01
CA THR A 64 -24.63 2.11 -63.47
C THR A 64 -25.34 3.06 -64.44
N SER A 65 -25.36 2.72 -65.68
CA SER A 65 -26.05 3.44 -66.75
C SER A 65 -26.36 2.51 -67.94
N GLY A 66 -27.42 2.83 -68.70
CA GLY A 66 -27.78 2.06 -69.85
C GLY A 66 -28.92 1.06 -69.60
N ALA A 67 -29.08 0.06 -70.50
CA ALA A 67 -30.16 -0.96 -70.38
C ALA A 67 -29.88 -1.95 -69.24
N ASN A 68 -30.94 -2.37 -68.55
CA ASN A 68 -30.89 -3.41 -67.51
C ASN A 68 -30.33 -4.74 -68.07
N VAL A 69 -29.77 -5.54 -67.18
CA VAL A 69 -29.45 -6.95 -67.54
C VAL A 69 -30.70 -7.65 -67.97
N PRO A 70 -30.77 -8.28 -69.17
CA PRO A 70 -31.98 -8.92 -69.64
C PRO A 70 -32.49 -10.00 -68.68
N ASN A 71 -33.82 -10.22 -68.72
CA ASN A 71 -34.46 -11.19 -67.91
C ASN A 71 -33.93 -12.62 -68.13
N GLY A 72 -33.73 -13.38 -67.08
CA GLY A 72 -33.20 -14.76 -67.10
C GLY A 72 -31.68 -14.89 -67.20
N ILE A 73 -30.95 -13.78 -67.38
CA ILE A 73 -29.48 -13.80 -67.40
C ILE A 73 -28.92 -13.93 -65.98
N LYS A 74 -27.95 -14.82 -65.80
CA LYS A 74 -27.21 -14.98 -64.53
C LYS A 74 -26.23 -13.82 -64.32
N VAL A 75 -26.30 -13.30 -63.10
CA VAL A 75 -25.30 -12.37 -62.55
C VAL A 75 -24.60 -13.10 -61.42
N VAL A 76 -23.28 -13.26 -61.55
CA VAL A 76 -22.45 -13.94 -60.53
C VAL A 76 -21.43 -12.96 -60.02
N VAL A 77 -21.36 -12.84 -58.70
CA VAL A 77 -20.44 -11.96 -57.99
C VAL A 77 -19.52 -12.80 -57.12
N ARG A 78 -18.23 -12.78 -57.42
CA ARG A 78 -17.21 -13.45 -56.61
C ARG A 78 -16.51 -12.42 -55.75
N HIS A 79 -16.48 -12.63 -54.44
CA HIS A 79 -15.75 -11.80 -53.52
C HIS A 79 -14.27 -12.20 -53.51
N LEU A 80 -13.38 -11.34 -54.00
CA LEU A 80 -11.92 -11.60 -54.11
C LEU A 80 -11.15 -11.22 -52.86
N GLY A 81 -11.76 -10.48 -51.93
CA GLY A 81 -11.19 -10.08 -50.65
C GLY A 81 -12.24 -9.65 -49.68
N GLU A 82 -12.14 -10.09 -48.46
CA GLU A 82 -12.87 -9.50 -47.34
C GLU A 82 -12.07 -8.31 -46.84
N LYS A 83 -12.74 -7.22 -46.47
CA LYS A 83 -12.12 -6.21 -45.64
C LYS A 83 -11.70 -6.96 -44.37
N LEU A 84 -10.38 -7.05 -44.14
CA LEU A 84 -9.91 -7.41 -42.83
C LEU A 84 -10.47 -6.31 -41.91
N GLN A 85 -11.69 -6.49 -41.44
CA GLN A 85 -12.02 -5.81 -40.20
C GLN A 85 -10.98 -6.36 -39.22
N VAL A 86 -10.05 -5.48 -38.86
CA VAL A 86 -9.48 -5.58 -37.53
C VAL A 86 -10.72 -5.39 -36.65
N ALA A 87 -11.44 -6.48 -36.46
CA ALA A 87 -12.49 -6.52 -35.47
C ALA A 87 -11.83 -5.94 -34.22
N THR A 88 -12.42 -4.94 -33.65
CA THR A 88 -12.30 -4.78 -32.21
C THR A 88 -12.60 -6.17 -31.69
N VAL A 89 -11.55 -6.87 -31.25
CA VAL A 89 -11.72 -8.21 -30.70
C VAL A 89 -12.46 -7.97 -29.40
N ASP A 90 -13.81 -8.01 -29.47
CA ASP A 90 -14.66 -7.77 -28.30
C ASP A 90 -14.43 -8.81 -27.22
N SER A 91 -13.90 -9.97 -27.57
CA SER A 91 -13.39 -10.94 -26.61
C SER A 91 -12.46 -11.96 -27.28
N ILE A 92 -11.36 -12.31 -26.62
CA ILE A 92 -10.55 -13.49 -26.91
C ILE A 92 -11.02 -14.60 -25.95
N SER A 93 -12.26 -15.05 -26.14
CA SER A 93 -12.83 -16.11 -25.31
C SER A 93 -12.24 -17.46 -25.72
N GLY A 94 -11.64 -18.16 -24.77
CA GLY A 94 -11.15 -19.53 -24.95
C GLY A 94 -9.77 -19.65 -25.61
N TYR A 95 -9.06 -18.55 -25.89
CA TYR A 95 -7.69 -18.58 -26.42
C TYR A 95 -6.69 -18.17 -25.36
N ASN A 96 -5.61 -18.94 -25.22
CA ASN A 96 -4.46 -18.56 -24.43
C ASN A 96 -3.55 -17.66 -25.28
N LEU A 97 -3.26 -16.47 -24.79
CA LEU A 97 -2.22 -15.60 -25.36
C LEU A 97 -0.86 -16.13 -24.89
N THR A 98 -0.06 -16.64 -25.83
CA THR A 98 1.30 -17.11 -25.55
C THR A 98 2.32 -16.07 -25.99
N GLY A 99 3.38 -15.88 -25.20
CA GLY A 99 4.42 -14.91 -25.46
C GLY A 99 4.13 -13.52 -24.87
N ILE A 100 4.60 -12.46 -25.52
CA ILE A 100 4.49 -11.08 -25.04
C ILE A 100 3.26 -10.40 -25.67
N VAL A 101 2.37 -9.89 -24.83
CA VAL A 101 1.29 -8.98 -25.25
C VAL A 101 1.78 -7.54 -25.11
N VAL A 102 1.87 -6.82 -26.22
CA VAL A 102 2.36 -5.44 -26.26
C VAL A 102 1.19 -4.47 -26.36
N ALA A 103 0.91 -3.76 -25.28
CA ALA A 103 0.01 -2.61 -25.30
C ALA A 103 0.79 -1.35 -25.73
N LYS A 104 0.66 -0.98 -27.00
CA LYS A 104 1.37 0.19 -27.56
C LYS A 104 0.63 1.49 -27.28
N GLY A 105 1.37 2.58 -27.09
CA GLY A 105 0.83 3.93 -27.17
C GLY A 105 0.50 4.35 -28.61
N ASP A 106 -0.02 5.56 -28.76
CA ASP A 106 -0.36 6.14 -30.08
C ASP A 106 0.85 6.65 -30.89
N GLY A 107 2.04 6.58 -30.31
CA GLY A 107 3.28 7.08 -30.91
C GLY A 107 3.47 8.59 -30.79
N ALA A 108 2.56 9.31 -30.13
CA ALA A 108 2.60 10.75 -29.95
C ALA A 108 2.53 11.18 -28.49
N SER A 109 1.38 11.06 -27.86
CA SER A 109 1.13 11.60 -26.50
C SER A 109 0.51 10.61 -25.52
N THR A 110 -0.07 9.51 -26.03
CA THR A 110 -0.77 8.54 -25.19
C THR A 110 0.09 7.30 -24.96
N PRO A 111 0.48 7.00 -23.72
CA PRO A 111 1.24 5.78 -23.40
C PRO A 111 0.40 4.51 -23.56
N GLY A 112 1.07 3.38 -23.72
CA GLY A 112 0.45 2.06 -23.74
C GLY A 112 -0.17 1.76 -22.37
N LYS A 113 -1.38 1.15 -22.37
CA LYS A 113 -2.12 0.84 -21.16
C LYS A 113 -3.03 -0.37 -21.30
N VAL A 114 -3.24 -1.06 -20.19
CA VAL A 114 -4.22 -2.13 -20.05
C VAL A 114 -5.26 -1.69 -19.03
N LYS A 115 -6.54 -1.72 -19.39
CA LYS A 115 -7.66 -1.40 -18.50
C LYS A 115 -8.41 -2.69 -18.16
N ILE A 116 -8.60 -2.92 -16.88
CA ILE A 116 -9.38 -4.03 -16.32
C ILE A 116 -10.67 -3.42 -15.78
N ASN A 117 -11.79 -3.70 -16.44
CA ASN A 117 -13.09 -3.17 -16.06
C ASN A 117 -13.76 -4.06 -15.00
N CYS A 118 -14.70 -3.47 -14.24
CA CYS A 118 -15.62 -4.20 -13.38
C CYS A 118 -16.62 -5.06 -14.23
N GLU A 119 -17.37 -5.92 -13.58
CA GLU A 119 -18.35 -6.82 -14.22
C GLU A 119 -19.39 -6.09 -15.08
N MET A 120 -19.75 -4.85 -14.71
CA MET A 120 -20.71 -4.01 -15.43
C MET A 120 -20.06 -3.09 -16.48
N ASN A 121 -18.76 -3.20 -16.70
CA ASN A 121 -17.98 -2.36 -17.64
C ASN A 121 -18.11 -0.84 -17.45
N SER A 122 -18.62 -0.38 -16.31
CA SER A 122 -18.86 1.05 -16.03
C SER A 122 -17.65 1.78 -15.48
N HIS A 123 -16.74 1.07 -14.78
CA HIS A 123 -15.50 1.58 -14.22
C HIS A 123 -14.43 0.49 -14.19
N GLY A 124 -13.18 0.86 -14.00
CA GLY A 124 -12.08 -0.11 -14.00
C GLY A 124 -10.74 0.50 -13.60
N VAL A 125 -9.77 -0.38 -13.38
CA VAL A 125 -8.38 -0.05 -13.06
C VAL A 125 -7.55 -0.06 -14.34
N THR A 126 -6.67 0.93 -14.49
CA THR A 126 -5.77 1.02 -15.65
C THR A 126 -4.31 0.90 -15.17
N ILE A 127 -3.57 -0.02 -15.77
CA ILE A 127 -2.11 -0.10 -15.66
C ILE A 127 -1.53 0.57 -16.90
N GLN A 128 -0.67 1.57 -16.70
CA GLN A 128 -0.15 2.42 -17.76
C GLN A 128 1.38 2.48 -17.70
N SER A 129 2.04 2.52 -18.83
CA SER A 129 3.49 2.74 -18.91
C SER A 129 3.86 4.16 -18.46
N PRO A 130 5.10 4.38 -17.99
CA PRO A 130 5.60 5.72 -17.67
C PRO A 130 5.62 6.64 -18.89
N ALA A 131 5.77 7.95 -18.66
CA ALA A 131 5.91 8.93 -19.72
C ALA A 131 7.20 8.69 -20.53
N HIS A 132 7.19 8.99 -21.83
CA HIS A 132 8.36 8.83 -22.72
C HIS A 132 9.58 9.63 -22.20
N SER A 133 9.36 10.79 -21.61
CA SER A 133 10.43 11.64 -21.06
C SER A 133 11.22 10.99 -19.91
N SER A 134 10.69 9.96 -19.25
CA SER A 134 11.41 9.22 -18.22
C SER A 134 12.44 8.24 -18.75
N SER A 135 12.40 7.92 -20.06
CA SER A 135 13.25 6.90 -20.71
C SER A 135 13.29 5.56 -19.96
N ALA A 136 12.22 5.25 -19.22
CA ALA A 136 12.16 4.09 -18.33
C ALA A 136 12.00 2.79 -19.13
N ASN A 137 12.87 1.82 -18.83
CA ASN A 137 12.81 0.47 -19.39
C ASN A 137 13.14 -0.54 -18.28
N TYR A 138 12.13 -1.14 -17.67
CA TYR A 138 12.28 -2.11 -16.60
C TYR A 138 11.19 -3.18 -16.66
N THR A 139 11.45 -4.31 -16.02
CA THR A 139 10.47 -5.38 -15.83
C THR A 139 10.06 -5.44 -14.37
N LEU A 140 8.76 -5.57 -14.10
CA LEU A 140 8.24 -5.91 -12.78
C LEU A 140 7.83 -7.37 -12.77
N THR A 141 8.48 -8.17 -11.92
CA THR A 141 8.15 -9.58 -11.73
C THR A 141 7.24 -9.72 -10.52
N LEU A 142 6.02 -10.21 -10.74
CA LEU A 142 5.03 -10.41 -9.67
C LEU A 142 5.47 -11.51 -8.71
N PRO A 143 5.05 -11.44 -7.41
CA PRO A 143 5.27 -12.51 -6.46
C PRO A 143 4.63 -13.83 -6.90
N THR A 144 5.13 -14.93 -6.36
CA THR A 144 4.60 -16.28 -6.63
C THR A 144 3.37 -16.63 -5.77
N THR A 145 2.99 -15.77 -4.82
CA THR A 145 1.86 -15.94 -3.90
C THR A 145 0.97 -14.72 -3.91
N ASP A 146 -0.22 -14.83 -3.36
CA ASP A 146 -1.23 -13.76 -3.23
C ASP A 146 -1.02 -12.84 -2.01
N GLY A 147 -0.01 -13.16 -1.14
CA GLY A 147 0.27 -12.42 0.10
C GLY A 147 -0.71 -12.72 1.23
N ASN A 148 -0.49 -12.05 2.37
CA ASN A 148 -1.34 -12.16 3.55
C ASN A 148 -2.06 -10.83 3.85
N ALA A 149 -3.06 -10.86 4.71
CA ALA A 149 -3.74 -9.65 5.17
C ALA A 149 -2.73 -8.66 5.79
N SER A 150 -2.87 -7.38 5.44
CA SER A 150 -1.98 -6.29 5.88
C SER A 150 -0.56 -6.30 5.29
N GLU A 151 -0.27 -7.14 4.31
CA GLU A 151 0.94 -7.02 3.50
C GLU A 151 0.73 -6.04 2.34
N PHE A 152 1.80 -5.45 1.86
CA PHE A 152 1.82 -4.59 0.69
C PHE A 152 2.86 -5.07 -0.31
N LEU A 153 2.65 -4.72 -1.57
CA LEU A 153 3.58 -5.04 -2.64
C LEU A 153 4.80 -4.10 -2.57
N GLN A 154 5.98 -4.66 -2.44
CA GLN A 154 7.25 -3.93 -2.38
C GLN A 154 8.22 -4.42 -3.46
N THR A 155 9.15 -3.55 -3.87
CA THR A 155 10.23 -3.89 -4.80
C THR A 155 11.55 -4.06 -4.07
N ASP A 156 12.40 -4.95 -4.61
CA ASP A 156 13.79 -5.12 -4.17
C ASP A 156 14.75 -4.09 -4.79
N GLY A 157 14.24 -3.18 -5.65
CA GLY A 157 15.02 -2.23 -6.42
C GLY A 157 15.53 -2.75 -7.75
N SER A 158 15.40 -4.05 -8.04
CA SER A 158 15.80 -4.70 -9.31
C SER A 158 14.61 -5.06 -10.18
N GLY A 159 13.40 -4.78 -9.72
CA GLY A 159 12.16 -5.07 -10.43
C GLY A 159 11.44 -6.35 -9.97
N ALA A 160 12.02 -7.15 -9.08
CA ALA A 160 11.28 -8.23 -8.43
C ALA A 160 10.36 -7.64 -7.34
N LEU A 161 9.10 -8.07 -7.37
CA LEU A 161 8.09 -7.68 -6.40
C LEU A 161 7.89 -8.82 -5.38
N SER A 162 7.69 -8.45 -4.13
CA SER A 162 7.39 -9.37 -3.03
C SER A 162 6.33 -8.78 -2.11
N TRP A 163 5.69 -9.62 -1.32
CA TRP A 163 4.81 -9.17 -0.26
C TRP A 163 5.63 -8.85 0.97
N GLY A 164 5.42 -7.69 1.53
CA GLY A 164 6.05 -7.25 2.77
C GLY A 164 5.00 -6.83 3.78
N ALA A 165 5.22 -7.20 5.04
CA ALA A 165 4.39 -6.68 6.11
C ALA A 165 4.40 -5.15 6.05
N ALA A 166 3.27 -4.51 6.36
CA ALA A 166 3.22 -3.05 6.50
C ALA A 166 4.34 -2.64 7.45
N GLY A 167 5.47 -2.32 6.85
CA GLY A 167 6.73 -2.16 7.54
C GLY A 167 6.57 -1.06 8.54
N GLY A 168 6.56 -1.44 9.79
CA GLY A 168 6.92 -0.49 10.80
C GLY A 168 8.25 0.10 10.33
N GLY A 169 8.33 1.42 10.12
CA GLY A 169 9.59 2.12 10.02
C GLY A 169 10.49 1.71 11.18
N ALA A 170 11.65 2.33 11.32
CA ALA A 170 12.56 2.07 12.44
C ALA A 170 11.86 2.05 13.81
N THR A 171 10.64 2.60 13.91
CA THR A 171 9.82 2.68 15.14
C THR A 171 8.54 1.87 15.01
N THR A 172 8.29 0.96 15.94
CA THR A 172 7.08 0.13 16.03
C THR A 172 6.29 0.51 17.29
N LEU A 173 4.99 0.75 17.17
CA LEU A 173 4.10 0.85 18.33
C LEU A 173 3.92 -0.56 18.92
N ILE A 174 4.42 -0.78 20.12
CA ILE A 174 4.31 -2.06 20.83
C ILE A 174 3.02 -2.12 21.66
N ALA A 175 2.75 -1.08 22.43
CA ALA A 175 1.57 -1.03 23.30
C ALA A 175 1.08 0.40 23.50
N ARG A 176 -0.22 0.55 23.62
CA ARG A 176 -0.89 1.77 24.10
C ARG A 176 -2.00 1.34 25.06
N ASN A 177 -2.02 1.91 26.22
CA ASN A 177 -3.04 1.58 27.21
C ASN A 177 -3.43 2.82 28.04
N THR A 178 -4.63 2.79 28.58
CA THR A 178 -5.14 3.73 29.58
C THR A 178 -5.33 3.01 30.92
N PHE A 179 -5.17 3.73 32.00
CA PHE A 179 -5.37 3.20 33.33
C PHE A 179 -6.11 4.21 34.20
N THR A 180 -6.92 3.71 35.12
CA THR A 180 -7.77 4.53 35.99
C THR A 180 -7.64 4.04 37.43
N ASN A 181 -7.36 4.98 38.34
CA ASN A 181 -7.22 4.70 39.80
C ASN A 181 -6.26 3.51 40.08
N ALA A 182 -5.18 3.41 39.28
CA ALA A 182 -4.18 2.37 39.45
C ALA A 182 -3.11 2.79 40.48
N THR A 183 -2.70 1.89 41.36
CA THR A 183 -1.52 2.08 42.22
C THR A 183 -0.22 1.74 41.49
N THR A 184 -0.30 0.79 40.55
CA THR A 184 0.81 0.35 39.71
C THR A 184 0.32 0.04 38.29
N VAL A 185 1.17 0.24 37.28
CA VAL A 185 0.91 -0.12 35.88
C VAL A 185 2.12 -0.87 35.37
N SER A 186 1.96 -2.15 35.06
CA SER A 186 3.05 -3.01 34.60
C SER A 186 3.01 -3.22 33.10
N ILE A 187 4.18 -3.10 32.44
CA ILE A 187 4.44 -3.41 31.05
C ILE A 187 5.37 -4.64 31.05
N THR A 188 4.80 -5.82 30.85
CA THR A 188 5.49 -7.11 31.02
C THR A 188 5.74 -7.83 29.70
N SER A 189 5.47 -7.18 28.56
CA SER A 189 5.66 -7.74 27.22
C SER A 189 6.19 -6.70 26.26
N GLY A 190 6.72 -7.18 25.11
CA GLY A 190 7.23 -6.33 24.05
C GLY A 190 8.70 -5.95 24.16
N PHE A 191 9.40 -6.41 25.19
CA PHE A 191 10.85 -6.33 25.30
C PHE A 191 11.48 -7.50 24.55
N ASP A 192 11.87 -7.28 23.28
CA ASP A 192 12.52 -8.29 22.45
C ASP A 192 13.84 -7.77 21.90
N GLY A 193 14.93 -8.22 22.50
CA GLY A 193 16.28 -7.83 22.11
C GLY A 193 16.75 -8.39 20.75
N ASN A 194 16.01 -9.30 20.13
CA ASN A 194 16.30 -9.75 18.76
C ASN A 194 15.72 -8.78 17.72
N VAL A 195 14.69 -8.02 18.10
CA VAL A 195 13.96 -7.11 17.21
C VAL A 195 14.31 -5.65 17.44
N TYR A 196 14.49 -5.25 18.71
CA TYR A 196 14.65 -3.84 19.08
C TYR A 196 15.99 -3.55 19.75
N ASP A 197 16.61 -2.42 19.37
CA ASP A 197 17.82 -1.89 20.03
C ASP A 197 17.51 -1.05 21.26
N SER A 198 16.39 -0.33 21.19
CA SER A 198 15.99 0.61 22.22
C SER A 198 14.47 0.80 22.22
N TYR A 199 13.98 1.46 23.25
CA TYR A 199 12.55 1.70 23.42
C TYR A 199 12.28 3.15 23.79
N ARG A 200 11.05 3.60 23.50
CA ARG A 200 10.51 4.88 23.96
C ARG A 200 9.19 4.66 24.68
N LEU A 201 9.11 5.15 25.88
CA LEU A 201 7.91 5.09 26.72
C LEU A 201 7.41 6.50 27.00
N ILE A 202 6.23 6.84 26.52
CA ILE A 202 5.58 8.13 26.79
C ILE A 202 4.49 7.88 27.80
N ILE A 203 4.54 8.58 28.92
CA ILE A 203 3.58 8.49 30.03
C ILE A 203 2.90 9.84 30.17
N ARG A 204 1.59 9.80 30.35
CA ARG A 204 0.76 10.93 30.77
C ARG A 204 -0.06 10.48 31.94
N THR A 205 0.10 11.14 33.08
CA THR A 205 -0.59 10.70 34.28
C THR A 205 -0.96 11.85 35.20
N ASN A 206 -2.06 11.68 35.88
CA ASN A 206 -2.61 12.56 36.88
C ASN A 206 -2.69 11.79 38.21
N MET A 207 -2.27 12.41 39.30
CA MET A 207 -2.30 11.82 40.66
C MET A 207 -3.62 12.08 41.31
N ALA A 208 -4.07 11.15 42.16
CA ALA A 208 -5.30 11.32 42.95
C ALA A 208 -5.10 12.24 44.17
N ALA A 209 -3.86 12.53 44.56
CA ALA A 209 -3.56 13.41 45.69
C ALA A 209 -2.19 14.07 45.49
N ASN A 210 -2.02 15.25 46.09
CA ASN A 210 -0.77 15.98 46.15
C ASN A 210 0.35 15.22 46.91
N GLY A 211 1.57 15.66 46.67
CA GLY A 211 2.70 15.22 47.48
C GLY A 211 3.35 13.92 47.05
N ASN A 212 3.13 13.43 45.81
CA ASN A 212 3.60 12.13 45.35
C ASN A 212 4.62 12.23 44.25
N VAL A 213 5.49 11.20 44.15
CA VAL A 213 6.49 11.06 43.13
C VAL A 213 6.19 9.86 42.23
N CYS A 214 6.01 10.10 40.94
CA CYS A 214 5.88 9.05 39.93
C CYS A 214 7.24 8.46 39.63
N ALA A 215 7.33 7.14 39.60
CA ALA A 215 8.59 6.43 39.40
C ALA A 215 8.43 5.12 38.64
N LEU A 216 9.54 4.55 38.21
CA LEU A 216 9.60 3.25 37.55
C LEU A 216 10.43 2.26 38.36
N TYR A 217 10.01 1.00 38.33
CA TYR A 217 10.83 -0.17 38.58
C TYR A 217 11.11 -0.92 37.29
N THR A 218 12.20 -1.65 37.25
CA THR A 218 12.54 -2.61 36.19
C THR A 218 12.46 -4.03 36.71
N SER A 219 12.38 -4.98 35.79
CA SER A 219 12.44 -6.40 36.11
C SER A 219 13.15 -7.16 34.99
N SER A 220 13.89 -8.19 35.35
CA SER A 220 14.52 -9.15 34.43
C SER A 220 13.81 -10.50 34.37
N ASN A 221 12.71 -10.68 35.08
CA ASN A 221 11.96 -11.94 35.18
C ASN A 221 10.46 -11.79 34.84
N GLY A 222 10.13 -10.86 33.93
CA GLY A 222 8.77 -10.64 33.42
C GLY A 222 7.82 -10.01 34.43
N GLY A 223 8.35 -9.27 35.41
CA GLY A 223 7.54 -8.65 36.45
C GLY A 223 7.21 -9.54 37.65
N SER A 224 7.82 -10.74 37.75
CA SER A 224 7.66 -11.62 38.92
C SER A 224 8.31 -11.02 40.17
N SER A 225 9.37 -10.25 40.02
CA SER A 225 9.94 -9.38 41.04
C SER A 225 10.46 -8.09 40.39
N TRP A 226 10.57 -7.04 41.19
CA TRP A 226 10.98 -5.70 40.76
C TRP A 226 12.29 -5.31 41.44
N ASP A 227 13.15 -4.61 40.71
CA ASP A 227 14.37 -4.04 41.24
C ASP A 227 13.99 -2.86 42.14
N SER A 228 13.99 -3.06 43.47
CA SER A 228 13.57 -2.08 44.49
C SER A 228 14.58 -1.93 45.62
N GLY A 229 15.77 -2.50 45.44
CA GLY A 229 16.87 -2.40 46.41
C GLY A 229 17.46 -0.97 46.47
N SER A 230 18.02 -0.62 47.59
CA SER A 230 18.51 0.74 47.86
C SER A 230 19.62 1.25 46.94
N SER A 231 20.19 0.36 46.14
CA SER A 231 21.29 0.70 45.21
C SER A 231 21.03 0.16 43.80
N ASP A 232 19.78 -0.17 43.47
CA ASP A 232 19.45 -0.75 42.16
C ASP A 232 19.51 0.28 41.03
N TYR A 233 19.50 1.58 41.36
CA TYR A 233 19.56 2.65 40.35
C TYR A 233 20.50 3.79 40.72
N HIS A 234 21.02 4.46 39.69
CA HIS A 234 21.56 5.81 39.71
C HIS A 234 20.62 6.73 38.94
N ASN A 235 20.23 7.86 39.54
CA ASN A 235 19.18 8.72 38.99
C ASN A 235 19.55 10.22 39.09
N PRO A 236 20.63 10.67 38.46
CA PRO A 236 21.00 12.09 38.40
C PRO A 236 19.98 12.91 37.63
N TYR A 237 19.85 14.20 37.97
CA TYR A 237 18.89 15.09 37.32
C TYR A 237 19.38 16.54 37.20
N ARG A 238 18.76 17.28 36.27
CA ARG A 238 18.82 18.74 36.16
C ARG A 238 17.40 19.27 35.91
N ALA A 239 17.01 20.28 36.64
CA ALA A 239 15.71 20.91 36.58
C ALA A 239 15.77 22.32 36.00
N SER A 240 14.68 22.79 35.43
CA SER A 240 14.56 24.14 34.83
C SER A 240 14.77 25.29 35.81
N ASN A 241 14.62 25.06 37.11
CA ASN A 241 14.88 26.04 38.18
C ASN A 241 16.36 26.07 38.65
N GLY A 242 17.26 25.38 37.94
CA GLY A 242 18.65 25.29 38.28
C GLY A 242 19.00 24.22 39.32
N ALA A 243 18.00 23.53 39.91
CA ALA A 243 18.25 22.42 40.81
C ALA A 243 18.86 21.23 40.09
N GLY A 244 19.72 20.49 40.75
CA GLY A 244 20.29 19.26 40.21
C GLY A 244 21.03 18.49 41.29
N ALA A 245 21.17 17.19 41.07
CA ALA A 245 21.98 16.31 41.90
C ALA A 245 22.57 15.17 41.06
N ASP A 246 23.73 14.69 41.48
CA ASP A 246 24.35 13.48 41.00
C ASP A 246 23.85 12.34 41.89
N GLY A 247 22.72 11.75 41.47
CA GLY A 247 22.05 10.71 42.25
C GLY A 247 22.83 9.40 42.24
N SER A 248 23.14 8.89 43.42
CA SER A 248 23.76 7.57 43.58
C SER A 248 22.91 6.75 44.60
N GLY A 249 22.77 5.45 44.34
CA GLY A 249 22.14 4.54 45.28
C GLY A 249 20.63 4.83 45.50
N ALA A 250 19.86 4.72 44.41
CA ALA A 250 18.39 4.87 44.50
C ALA A 250 17.68 3.52 44.41
N ASN A 251 16.54 3.41 45.04
CA ASN A 251 15.70 2.21 44.98
C ASN A 251 14.64 2.27 43.86
N ARG A 252 14.68 3.29 43.02
CA ARG A 252 13.73 3.53 41.91
C ARG A 252 14.27 4.52 40.90
N LEU A 253 13.68 4.53 39.70
CA LEU A 253 13.87 5.60 38.71
C LEU A 253 12.75 6.62 38.87
N SER A 254 13.04 7.75 39.50
CA SER A 254 12.07 8.84 39.63
C SER A 254 11.91 9.58 38.32
N LEU A 255 10.68 9.83 37.91
CA LEU A 255 10.36 10.59 36.69
C LEU A 255 10.47 12.09 36.88
N HIS A 256 10.40 12.55 38.11
CA HIS A 256 10.53 13.96 38.52
C HIS A 256 11.05 14.07 39.97
N GLY A 257 11.43 15.27 40.38
CA GLY A 257 12.17 15.47 41.64
C GLY A 257 11.37 16.08 42.79
N THR A 258 10.25 16.69 42.51
CA THR A 258 9.38 17.31 43.54
C THR A 258 8.00 16.66 43.52
N ASN A 259 7.25 16.83 44.60
CA ASN A 259 5.89 16.34 44.68
C ASN A 259 5.01 16.93 43.57
N LEU A 260 4.14 16.12 43.03
CA LEU A 260 3.14 16.56 42.03
C LEU A 260 1.94 17.19 42.70
N ASP A 261 1.38 18.17 42.02
CA ASP A 261 0.10 18.78 42.33
C ASP A 261 -1.04 17.99 41.64
N ASN A 262 -2.19 17.82 42.28
CA ASN A 262 -3.36 17.14 41.71
C ASN A 262 -4.47 18.09 41.24
N ASP A 263 -4.31 19.39 41.39
CA ASP A 263 -5.41 20.36 41.22
C ASP A 263 -5.79 20.63 39.75
N LEU A 264 -4.96 20.31 38.78
CA LEU A 264 -5.16 20.66 37.36
C LEU A 264 -5.41 19.49 36.39
N GLY A 265 -5.65 18.33 36.86
CA GLY A 265 -6.15 17.23 35.99
C GLY A 265 -5.18 16.61 34.97
N ALA A 266 -3.94 17.11 34.80
CA ALA A 266 -2.92 16.44 33.99
C ALA A 266 -1.53 16.88 34.45
N ASN A 267 -0.94 16.14 35.35
CA ASN A 267 0.15 16.68 36.17
C ASN A 267 1.52 16.28 35.68
N LEU A 268 1.66 15.19 34.94
CA LEU A 268 2.94 14.68 34.47
C LEU A 268 2.86 14.20 33.01
N VAL A 269 3.77 14.68 32.19
CA VAL A 269 4.12 14.07 30.92
C VAL A 269 5.58 13.69 30.96
N SER A 270 5.92 12.44 30.78
CA SER A 270 7.28 11.94 30.68
C SER A 270 7.53 11.25 29.36
N ASP A 271 8.63 11.59 28.72
CA ASP A 271 9.16 10.96 27.52
C ASP A 271 10.47 10.27 27.87
N ILE A 272 10.51 8.97 27.77
CA ILE A 272 11.57 8.13 28.30
C ILE A 272 12.15 7.29 27.18
N THR A 273 13.44 7.50 26.86
CA THR A 273 14.20 6.61 26.00
C THR A 273 14.93 5.59 26.86
N ILE A 274 14.82 4.31 26.49
CA ILE A 274 15.43 3.19 27.19
C ILE A 274 16.38 2.49 26.24
N ALA A 275 17.66 2.49 26.56
CA ALA A 275 18.72 1.95 25.73
C ALA A 275 19.49 0.82 26.43
N GLN A 276 20.16 -0.01 25.63
CA GLN A 276 20.99 -1.12 26.10
C GLN A 276 20.23 -2.18 26.94
N THR A 277 18.96 -2.36 26.66
CA THR A 277 18.09 -3.27 27.45
C THR A 277 18.49 -4.75 27.37
N HIS A 278 19.12 -5.16 26.27
CA HIS A 278 19.46 -6.54 25.96
C HIS A 278 20.96 -6.75 25.64
N GLU A 279 21.80 -5.74 25.84
CA GLU A 279 23.23 -5.86 25.60
C GLU A 279 23.91 -6.53 26.79
N THR A 280 24.57 -7.66 26.53
CA THR A 280 25.27 -8.42 27.57
C THR A 280 26.43 -7.58 28.17
N GLY A 281 26.46 -7.50 29.48
CA GLY A 281 27.51 -6.77 30.20
C GLY A 281 27.37 -5.25 30.17
N LYS A 282 26.23 -4.73 29.66
CA LYS A 282 25.91 -3.29 29.66
C LYS A 282 24.81 -2.97 30.64
N TYR A 283 24.87 -1.80 31.21
CA TYR A 283 23.79 -1.26 32.04
C TYR A 283 22.65 -0.72 31.18
N THR A 284 21.42 -0.96 31.57
CA THR A 284 20.27 -0.28 30.94
C THR A 284 20.26 1.19 31.32
N ILE A 285 20.16 2.06 30.31
CA ILE A 285 20.19 3.52 30.45
C ILE A 285 18.81 4.08 30.12
N PHE A 286 18.38 5.05 30.93
CA PHE A 286 17.12 5.77 30.77
C PHE A 286 17.41 7.25 30.59
N PHE A 287 16.91 7.84 29.50
CA PHE A 287 16.85 9.28 29.30
C PHE A 287 15.40 9.73 29.52
N ILE A 288 15.18 10.52 30.56
CA ILE A 288 13.85 10.89 31.03
C ILE A 288 13.67 12.40 30.89
N ASN A 289 12.75 12.83 30.05
CA ASN A 289 12.31 14.21 29.93
C ASN A 289 10.92 14.32 30.50
N SER A 290 10.78 15.06 31.58
CA SER A 290 9.48 15.22 32.28
C SER A 290 9.08 16.67 32.34
N MET A 291 7.80 16.93 32.08
CA MET A 291 7.12 18.19 32.35
C MET A 291 5.97 17.91 33.34
N TYR A 292 5.89 18.70 34.39
CA TYR A 292 4.90 18.47 35.42
C TYR A 292 4.56 19.76 36.23
N TYR A 293 3.48 19.72 36.94
CA TYR A 293 3.11 20.75 37.94
C TYR A 293 3.58 20.29 39.29
N ALA A 294 4.41 21.10 39.92
CA ALA A 294 4.89 20.83 41.30
C ALA A 294 3.89 21.32 42.31
N ASP A 295 3.68 20.54 43.39
CA ASP A 295 2.93 20.96 44.58
C ASP A 295 3.76 21.99 45.34
N ASP A 296 3.45 23.27 45.19
CA ASP A 296 4.11 24.39 45.89
C ASP A 296 3.18 25.12 46.84
N ASN A 297 2.00 24.53 47.13
CA ASN A 297 0.95 25.10 47.99
C ASN A 297 0.47 26.51 47.57
N ASN A 298 0.62 26.84 46.28
CA ASN A 298 0.26 28.13 45.74
C ASN A 298 -0.84 27.97 44.65
N ALA A 299 -1.94 28.69 44.84
CA ALA A 299 -3.09 28.68 43.91
C ALA A 299 -2.77 29.24 42.49
N SER A 300 -1.57 29.74 42.22
CA SER A 300 -1.15 30.25 40.91
C SER A 300 -0.26 29.21 40.18
N GLN A 301 -0.86 28.25 39.59
CA GLN A 301 -0.27 27.02 39.10
C GLN A 301 0.67 27.18 37.90
N LEU A 302 0.60 28.25 37.12
CA LEU A 302 1.52 28.51 36.03
C LEU A 302 2.98 28.71 36.51
N ASN A 303 3.17 29.13 37.74
CA ASN A 303 4.51 29.30 38.32
C ASN A 303 5.10 27.99 38.87
N ALA A 304 4.28 26.96 39.02
CA ALA A 304 4.69 25.65 39.50
C ALA A 304 5.10 24.65 38.42
N THR A 305 5.00 25.06 37.14
CA THR A 305 5.45 24.22 36.03
C THR A 305 6.96 23.94 36.11
N ARG A 306 7.34 22.67 36.02
CA ARG A 306 8.72 22.21 36.04
C ARG A 306 8.99 21.38 34.79
N ALA A 307 10.19 21.54 34.24
CA ALA A 307 10.77 20.66 33.26
C ALA A 307 12.06 20.07 33.83
N GLU A 308 12.19 18.77 33.78
CA GLU A 308 13.38 18.08 34.28
C GLU A 308 13.92 17.12 33.21
N PHE A 309 15.24 17.10 33.12
CA PHE A 309 15.99 16.06 32.43
C PHE A 309 16.66 15.16 33.49
N ARG A 310 16.45 13.86 33.36
CA ARG A 310 17.06 12.84 34.20
C ARG A 310 17.74 11.79 33.36
N ALA A 311 18.89 11.33 33.82
CA ALA A 311 19.54 10.14 33.33
C ALA A 311 19.38 9.04 34.39
N GLY A 312 18.76 7.94 34.05
CA GLY A 312 18.64 6.79 34.92
C GLY A 312 19.55 5.66 34.46
N VAL A 313 20.20 4.98 35.40
CA VAL A 313 20.98 3.77 35.10
C VAL A 313 20.54 2.69 36.08
N ARG A 314 20.16 1.54 35.54
CA ARG A 314 19.96 0.34 36.34
C ARG A 314 21.31 -0.27 36.71
N ALA A 315 21.57 -0.48 38.00
CA ALA A 315 22.85 -1.01 38.52
C ALA A 315 23.02 -2.54 38.36
N SER A 316 22.46 -3.09 37.29
CA SER A 316 22.62 -4.49 36.90
C SER A 316 22.77 -4.62 35.39
N THR A 317 23.61 -5.54 34.95
CA THR A 317 23.87 -5.83 33.54
C THR A 317 22.95 -6.95 32.98
N THR A 318 22.02 -7.45 33.78
CA THR A 318 21.02 -8.40 33.31
C THR A 318 19.96 -7.67 32.48
N ALA A 319 19.62 -8.24 31.31
CA ALA A 319 18.58 -7.66 30.44
C ALA A 319 17.24 -7.46 31.18
N ILE A 320 16.61 -6.31 30.92
CA ILE A 320 15.27 -6.06 31.43
C ILE A 320 14.23 -6.57 30.44
N ASN A 321 13.11 -7.06 30.96
CA ASN A 321 11.97 -7.51 30.16
C ASN A 321 10.63 -7.08 30.72
N ALA A 322 10.62 -6.23 31.75
CA ALA A 322 9.42 -5.56 32.23
C ALA A 322 9.75 -4.24 32.94
N ILE A 323 8.77 -3.34 32.94
CA ILE A 323 8.79 -2.06 33.64
C ILE A 323 7.47 -1.90 34.39
N GLN A 324 7.54 -1.35 35.60
CA GLN A 324 6.36 -0.98 36.38
C GLN A 324 6.39 0.51 36.68
N LEU A 325 5.35 1.22 36.25
CA LEU A 325 5.04 2.57 36.68
C LEU A 325 4.29 2.50 38.02
N PHE A 326 4.69 3.32 38.95
CA PHE A 326 4.04 3.40 40.28
C PHE A 326 4.15 4.79 40.88
N ASN A 327 3.34 5.01 41.89
CA ASN A 327 3.38 6.23 42.68
C ASN A 327 4.02 5.93 44.06
N PHE A 328 5.13 6.61 44.36
CA PHE A 328 5.89 6.36 45.61
C PHE A 328 5.14 6.72 46.87
N GLY A 329 4.13 7.54 46.84
CA GLY A 329 3.26 7.82 48.00
C GLY A 329 2.14 6.81 48.19
N GLY A 330 2.02 5.79 47.34
CA GLY A 330 0.97 4.77 47.44
C GLY A 330 -0.42 5.23 47.04
N THR A 331 -0.58 6.45 46.55
CA THR A 331 -1.85 6.95 45.99
C THR A 331 -2.06 6.44 44.57
N THR A 332 -3.31 6.44 44.14
CA THR A 332 -3.65 6.01 42.78
C THR A 332 -3.36 7.10 41.77
N HIS A 333 -3.20 6.69 40.54
CA HIS A 333 -3.04 7.57 39.39
C HIS A 333 -3.92 7.13 38.21
N THR A 334 -4.28 8.08 37.38
CA THR A 334 -5.07 7.87 36.16
C THR A 334 -4.33 8.45 34.97
N GLY A 335 -4.30 7.74 33.86
CA GLY A 335 -3.58 8.24 32.69
C GLY A 335 -3.48 7.25 31.55
N SER A 336 -2.40 7.42 30.79
CA SER A 336 -2.09 6.55 29.66
C SER A 336 -0.59 6.40 29.46
N TYR A 337 -0.21 5.32 28.81
CA TYR A 337 1.13 5.19 28.26
C TYR A 337 1.10 4.75 26.81
N THR A 338 2.18 5.08 26.10
CA THR A 338 2.46 4.58 24.77
C THR A 338 3.89 4.05 24.73
N PHE A 339 4.07 2.82 24.30
CA PHE A 339 5.35 2.12 24.28
C PHE A 339 5.73 1.77 22.85
N TYR A 340 6.91 2.20 22.45
CA TYR A 340 7.49 1.98 21.12
C TYR A 340 8.80 1.22 21.22
N GLY A 341 9.09 0.39 20.22
CA GLY A 341 10.41 -0.21 19.99
C GLY A 341 11.06 0.36 18.74
N TYR A 342 12.36 0.63 18.82
CA TYR A 342 13.20 0.98 17.69
C TYR A 342 13.89 -0.28 17.18
N LYS A 343 13.61 -0.64 15.94
CA LYS A 343 14.17 -1.86 15.34
C LYS A 343 15.67 -1.77 15.19
N LYS A 344 16.32 -2.91 15.34
CA LYS A 344 17.71 -3.09 14.92
C LYS A 344 17.87 -2.76 13.44
N ALA A 345 19.01 -2.11 13.09
CA ALA A 345 19.39 -1.84 11.72
C ALA A 345 19.76 -3.14 10.96
#